data_e647be5390f5087873b32082dd3dbfe4
#
_entry.id   e647be5390f5087873b32082dd3dbfe4
#
_cell.length_a   1.000
_cell.length_b   1.000
_cell.length_c   1.000
_cell.angle_alpha   90.00
_cell.angle_beta   90.00
_cell.angle_gamma   90.00
#
_symmetry.space_group_name_H-M   'P 1'
#
loop_
_entity.id
_entity.type
_entity.pdbx_description
1 polymer ?
#
loop_
_entity_poly.entity_id
_entity_poly.type
_entity_poly.pdbx_seq_one_letter_code
_entity_poly.pdbx_strand_id
1 'polypeptide(L)'
;MKFLHIEDSTYDLHRQWAMRLTERMGKEYMRIDADMLTATADADGFSQWLQDEGVDLIFISAECNKRIIQRFLNACRSLRIPYVFLTDSMRKMPVLAEQETALHQILAPVTMLEEEVYKSEILGHLSRYTGAQITLLQAKDYGQRAQHNAGKIRTFLAHQELPVEIVMAKKDSLSVYKEVPSRMRDLTPDMVVLTASREYGLDDLFFGPAERYVILHSIVPVMLVNPRGDLFSLCD
;
A
#
# COMPACT_ATOMS: atom_id res chain seq x y z
N MET A 1 10.80 12.96 -10.62
CA MET A 1 9.95 12.03 -9.86
C MET A 1 10.39 10.61 -10.15
N LYS A 2 10.80 9.89 -9.12
CA LYS A 2 11.44 8.57 -9.22
C LYS A 2 10.68 7.55 -8.38
N PHE A 3 10.72 6.28 -8.81
CA PHE A 3 10.29 5.14 -8.02
C PHE A 3 11.53 4.36 -7.59
N LEU A 4 11.69 4.20 -6.28
CA LEU A 4 12.83 3.53 -5.67
C LEU A 4 12.51 2.07 -5.40
N HIS A 5 13.38 1.16 -5.82
CA HIS A 5 13.31 -0.25 -5.47
C HIS A 5 14.42 -0.62 -4.49
N ILE A 6 14.04 -1.04 -3.30
CA ILE A 6 14.93 -1.53 -2.24
C ILE A 6 14.90 -3.06 -2.27
N GLU A 7 16.04 -3.69 -2.52
CA GLU A 7 16.16 -5.14 -2.61
C GLU A 7 16.90 -5.69 -1.38
N ASP A 8 16.18 -6.37 -0.47
CA ASP A 8 16.72 -7.21 0.60
C ASP A 8 17.01 -8.63 0.08
N SER A 9 16.26 -9.03 -0.96
CA SER A 9 16.43 -10.29 -1.69
C SER A 9 16.16 -10.04 -3.15
N THR A 10 16.99 -10.63 -4.02
CA THR A 10 16.86 -10.44 -5.47
C THR A 10 15.85 -11.43 -6.03
N TYR A 11 14.70 -10.91 -6.45
CA TYR A 11 13.68 -11.66 -7.20
C TYR A 11 13.44 -10.98 -8.55
N ASP A 12 13.81 -11.63 -9.63
CA ASP A 12 13.67 -11.06 -10.98
C ASP A 12 12.22 -10.69 -11.30
N LEU A 13 11.25 -11.46 -10.81
CA LEU A 13 9.84 -11.18 -10.99
C LEU A 13 9.42 -9.86 -10.31
N HIS A 14 9.91 -9.61 -9.08
CA HIS A 14 9.63 -8.37 -8.35
C HIS A 14 10.23 -7.16 -9.07
N ARG A 15 11.47 -7.31 -9.55
CA ARG A 15 12.16 -6.25 -10.30
C ARG A 15 11.41 -5.92 -11.58
N GLN A 16 11.06 -6.93 -12.37
CA GLN A 16 10.30 -6.73 -13.61
C GLN A 16 8.96 -6.06 -13.35
N TRP A 17 8.24 -6.48 -12.32
CA TRP A 17 6.97 -5.87 -11.97
C TRP A 17 7.13 -4.41 -11.55
N ALA A 18 8.08 -4.09 -10.66
CA ALA A 18 8.36 -2.73 -10.22
C ALA A 18 8.77 -1.81 -11.39
N MET A 19 9.66 -2.29 -12.27
CA MET A 19 10.08 -1.54 -13.45
C MET A 19 8.91 -1.25 -14.38
N ARG A 20 8.06 -2.23 -14.68
CA ARG A 20 6.92 -2.05 -15.58
C ARG A 20 5.87 -1.11 -15.00
N LEU A 21 5.55 -1.21 -13.69
CA LEU A 21 4.64 -0.25 -13.06
C LEU A 21 5.22 1.16 -13.11
N THR A 22 6.52 1.31 -12.88
CA THR A 22 7.24 2.59 -12.97
C THR A 22 7.14 3.18 -14.38
N GLU A 23 7.43 2.39 -15.40
CA GLU A 23 7.33 2.78 -16.81
C GLU A 23 5.89 3.18 -17.19
N ARG A 24 4.90 2.37 -16.78
CA ARG A 24 3.48 2.65 -17.03
C ARG A 24 3.03 3.98 -16.43
N MET A 25 3.56 4.34 -15.28
CA MET A 25 3.28 5.61 -14.62
C MET A 25 4.16 6.77 -15.13
N GLY A 26 5.01 6.55 -16.13
CA GLY A 26 5.89 7.56 -16.71
C GLY A 26 6.92 8.10 -15.73
N LYS A 27 7.43 7.24 -14.83
CA LYS A 27 8.40 7.58 -13.80
C LYS A 27 9.78 7.00 -14.09
N GLU A 28 10.81 7.52 -13.44
CA GLU A 28 12.16 6.98 -13.49
C GLU A 28 12.33 5.87 -12.44
N TYR A 29 12.92 4.74 -12.83
CA TYR A 29 13.19 3.62 -11.94
C TYR A 29 14.61 3.72 -11.37
N MET A 30 14.73 3.64 -10.03
CA MET A 30 15.98 3.61 -9.30
C MET A 30 16.03 2.39 -8.38
N ARG A 31 17.20 1.80 -8.19
CA ARG A 31 17.39 0.61 -7.35
C ARG A 31 18.53 0.82 -6.35
N ILE A 32 18.34 0.34 -5.13
CA ILE A 32 19.38 0.23 -4.10
C ILE A 32 19.29 -1.11 -3.38
N ASP A 33 20.39 -1.55 -2.78
CA ASP A 33 20.42 -2.69 -1.89
C ASP A 33 19.93 -2.29 -0.48
N ALA A 34 19.27 -3.21 0.23
CA ALA A 34 18.70 -2.93 1.55
C ALA A 34 19.74 -2.58 2.62
N ASP A 35 21.00 -3.00 2.42
CA ASP A 35 22.10 -2.64 3.32
C ASP A 35 22.37 -1.13 3.36
N MET A 36 22.02 -0.40 2.32
CA MET A 36 22.10 1.06 2.32
C MET A 36 21.11 1.72 3.30
N LEU A 37 19.95 1.08 3.57
CA LEU A 37 19.02 1.54 4.61
C LEU A 37 19.60 1.44 6.03
N THR A 38 20.45 0.46 6.27
CA THR A 38 21.11 0.27 7.57
C THR A 38 22.32 1.18 7.76
N ALA A 39 22.93 1.62 6.65
CA ALA A 39 24.06 2.56 6.66
C ALA A 39 23.60 4.02 6.89
N THR A 40 22.38 4.38 6.49
CA THR A 40 21.73 5.64 6.84
C THR A 40 21.01 5.49 8.18
N ALA A 41 21.79 5.32 9.25
CA ALA A 41 21.33 4.93 10.60
C ALA A 41 20.35 5.91 11.28
N ASP A 42 19.95 6.99 10.59
CA ASP A 42 19.00 7.99 11.06
C ASP A 42 17.80 8.03 10.11
N ALA A 43 16.61 7.78 10.66
CA ALA A 43 15.36 7.84 9.89
C ALA A 43 15.13 9.21 9.23
N ASP A 44 15.63 10.28 9.85
CA ASP A 44 15.53 11.64 9.32
C ASP A 44 16.47 11.83 8.11
N GLY A 45 17.68 11.29 8.15
CA GLY A 45 18.63 11.31 7.03
C GLY A 45 18.12 10.56 5.81
N PHE A 46 17.49 9.40 6.00
CA PHE A 46 16.89 8.65 4.91
C PHE A 46 15.68 9.38 4.30
N SER A 47 14.82 9.96 5.14
CA SER A 47 13.69 10.76 4.68
C SER A 47 14.12 11.98 3.86
N GLN A 48 15.17 12.68 4.31
CA GLN A 48 15.73 13.83 3.59
C GLN A 48 16.32 13.37 2.25
N TRP A 49 17.11 12.32 2.23
CA TRP A 49 17.68 11.76 0.99
C TRP A 49 16.61 11.39 -0.03
N LEU A 50 15.50 10.77 0.39
CA LEU A 50 14.38 10.45 -0.50
C LEU A 50 13.75 11.71 -1.11
N GLN A 51 13.63 12.79 -0.34
CA GLN A 51 13.13 14.07 -0.83
C GLN A 51 14.09 14.72 -1.83
N ASP A 52 15.39 14.74 -1.52
CA ASP A 52 16.42 15.29 -2.39
C ASP A 52 16.51 14.56 -3.73
N GLU A 53 16.34 13.22 -3.71
CA GLU A 53 16.28 12.40 -4.91
C GLU A 53 14.95 12.50 -5.67
N GLY A 54 13.91 13.09 -5.08
CA GLY A 54 12.59 13.21 -5.68
C GLY A 54 11.87 11.87 -5.82
N VAL A 55 11.96 11.02 -4.78
CA VAL A 55 11.29 9.71 -4.73
C VAL A 55 9.83 9.88 -4.35
N ASP A 56 8.91 9.29 -5.15
CA ASP A 56 7.46 9.35 -4.94
C ASP A 56 6.85 8.02 -4.46
N LEU A 57 7.54 6.90 -4.70
CA LEU A 57 7.10 5.56 -4.35
C LEU A 57 8.30 4.67 -4.07
N ILE A 58 8.17 3.79 -3.07
CA ILE A 58 9.20 2.81 -2.72
C ILE A 58 8.65 1.40 -2.95
N PHE A 59 9.39 0.56 -3.70
CA PHE A 59 9.20 -0.88 -3.73
C PHE A 59 10.19 -1.53 -2.76
N ILE A 60 9.73 -2.53 -2.02
CA ILE A 60 10.54 -3.27 -1.04
C ILE A 60 10.44 -4.76 -1.39
N SER A 61 11.49 -5.32 -1.97
CA SER A 61 11.61 -6.76 -2.21
C SER A 61 12.28 -7.43 -1.02
N ALA A 62 11.55 -8.30 -0.34
CA ALA A 62 12.03 -8.96 0.86
C ALA A 62 11.50 -10.39 0.99
N GLU A 63 12.17 -11.22 1.80
CA GLU A 63 11.62 -12.50 2.21
C GLU A 63 10.35 -12.30 3.07
N CYS A 64 9.40 -13.23 2.92
CA CYS A 64 8.18 -13.27 3.72
C CYS A 64 8.48 -13.70 5.16
N ASN A 65 9.25 -12.89 5.87
CA ASN A 65 9.73 -13.13 7.22
C ASN A 65 9.26 -12.02 8.16
N LYS A 66 8.66 -12.41 9.30
CA LYS A 66 8.11 -11.47 10.30
C LYS A 66 9.12 -10.41 10.77
N ARG A 67 10.39 -10.79 10.97
CA ARG A 67 11.44 -9.87 11.46
C ARG A 67 11.85 -8.89 10.37
N ILE A 68 12.04 -9.39 9.15
CA ILE A 68 12.44 -8.58 8.00
C ILE A 68 11.35 -7.57 7.67
N ILE A 69 10.09 -8.01 7.55
CA ILE A 69 8.95 -7.12 7.28
C ILE A 69 8.81 -6.06 8.38
N GLN A 70 8.96 -6.44 9.66
CA GLN A 70 8.89 -5.47 10.76
C GLN A 70 10.02 -4.44 10.70
N ARG A 71 11.23 -4.83 10.30
CA ARG A 71 12.35 -3.91 10.09
C ARG A 71 12.00 -2.83 9.06
N PHE A 72 11.47 -3.23 7.91
CA PHE A 72 11.07 -2.27 6.86
C PHE A 72 9.86 -1.42 7.28
N LEU A 73 8.85 -1.99 7.94
CA LEU A 73 7.73 -1.22 8.47
C LEU A 73 8.20 -0.13 9.43
N ASN A 74 9.17 -0.44 10.31
CA ASN A 74 9.73 0.54 11.23
C ASN A 74 10.52 1.63 10.49
N ALA A 75 11.32 1.27 9.49
CA ALA A 75 12.10 2.21 8.69
C ALA A 75 11.23 3.15 7.85
N CYS A 76 10.10 2.64 7.30
CA CYS A 76 9.21 3.42 6.45
C CYS A 76 8.09 4.15 7.21
N ARG A 77 7.97 3.94 8.52
CA ARG A 77 6.85 4.44 9.33
C ARG A 77 6.71 5.96 9.33
N SER A 78 7.83 6.68 9.39
CA SER A 78 7.87 8.14 9.39
C SER A 78 7.83 8.75 7.98
N LEU A 79 7.96 7.93 6.95
CA LEU A 79 7.98 8.42 5.58
C LEU A 79 6.59 8.88 5.15
N ARG A 80 6.55 9.98 4.42
CA ARG A 80 5.33 10.50 3.78
C ARG A 80 5.05 9.84 2.42
N ILE A 81 6.00 9.07 1.92
CA ILE A 81 5.99 8.42 0.62
C ILE A 81 5.29 7.06 0.76
N PRO A 82 4.37 6.66 -0.14
CA PRO A 82 3.81 5.33 -0.15
C PRO A 82 4.87 4.28 -0.48
N TYR A 83 4.69 3.06 0.03
CA TYR A 83 5.61 1.97 -0.21
C TYR A 83 4.89 0.65 -0.45
N VAL A 84 5.47 -0.21 -1.29
CA VAL A 84 4.90 -1.48 -1.73
C VAL A 84 5.80 -2.62 -1.30
N PHE A 85 5.26 -3.56 -0.54
CA PHE A 85 5.92 -4.82 -0.25
C PHE A 85 5.72 -5.81 -1.38
N LEU A 86 6.84 -6.41 -1.80
CA LEU A 86 6.95 -7.52 -2.73
C LEU A 86 7.66 -8.66 -2.00
N THR A 87 6.95 -9.74 -1.66
CA THR A 87 7.54 -10.86 -0.92
C THR A 87 7.51 -12.14 -1.73
N ASP A 88 8.39 -13.08 -1.42
CA ASP A 88 8.50 -14.39 -2.08
C ASP A 88 7.23 -15.25 -1.97
N SER A 89 6.30 -14.92 -1.05
CA SER A 89 4.97 -15.53 -0.99
C SER A 89 3.99 -15.01 -2.04
N MET A 90 4.28 -13.88 -2.69
CA MET A 90 3.40 -13.21 -3.66
C MET A 90 3.52 -13.86 -5.05
N ARG A 91 2.97 -15.06 -5.18
CA ARG A 91 3.05 -15.90 -6.40
C ARG A 91 2.12 -15.44 -7.53
N LYS A 92 1.14 -14.60 -7.24
CA LYS A 92 0.20 -14.02 -8.21
C LYS A 92 0.61 -12.59 -8.58
N MET A 93 1.88 -12.38 -8.86
CA MET A 93 2.27 -11.16 -9.56
C MET A 93 1.83 -11.35 -11.01
N PRO A 94 0.96 -10.48 -11.54
CA PRO A 94 0.54 -10.61 -12.92
C PRO A 94 1.77 -10.60 -13.81
N VAL A 95 1.96 -11.69 -14.56
CA VAL A 95 3.00 -11.75 -15.60
C VAL A 95 2.54 -10.78 -16.67
N LEU A 96 3.22 -9.66 -16.74
CA LEU A 96 2.90 -8.60 -17.66
C LEU A 96 3.27 -9.03 -19.07
N ALA A 97 2.30 -9.46 -19.85
CA ALA A 97 2.44 -9.45 -21.31
C ALA A 97 2.75 -8.03 -21.75
N GLU A 98 3.57 -7.86 -22.79
CA GLU A 98 4.09 -6.53 -23.22
C GLU A 98 3.00 -5.45 -23.50
N GLN A 99 1.73 -5.85 -23.57
CA GLN A 99 0.59 -4.99 -23.90
C GLN A 99 -0.49 -4.90 -22.82
N GLU A 100 -0.43 -5.70 -21.74
CA GLU A 100 -1.48 -5.69 -20.70
C GLU A 100 -1.09 -4.83 -19.50
N THR A 101 -2.12 -4.22 -18.90
CA THR A 101 -1.96 -3.42 -17.68
C THR A 101 -1.57 -4.33 -16.49
N ALA A 102 -0.60 -3.91 -15.72
CA ALA A 102 -0.09 -4.62 -14.55
C ALA A 102 -1.11 -4.82 -13.43
N LEU A 103 -2.16 -4.03 -13.42
CA LEU A 103 -3.20 -4.01 -12.40
C LEU A 103 -4.56 -3.92 -13.06
N HIS A 104 -5.42 -4.92 -12.83
CA HIS A 104 -6.83 -4.91 -13.24
C HIS A 104 -7.75 -4.62 -12.06
N GLN A 105 -7.37 -5.08 -10.87
CA GLN A 105 -8.19 -4.93 -9.67
C GLN A 105 -7.37 -4.61 -8.43
N ILE A 106 -7.79 -3.56 -7.71
CA ILE A 106 -7.20 -3.12 -6.45
C ILE A 106 -8.20 -3.34 -5.33
N LEU A 107 -7.78 -4.02 -4.25
CA LEU A 107 -8.56 -4.19 -3.03
C LEU A 107 -8.07 -3.20 -1.97
N ALA A 108 -8.97 -2.38 -1.43
CA ALA A 108 -8.65 -1.39 -0.40
C ALA A 108 -9.59 -1.53 0.81
N PRO A 109 -9.16 -2.11 1.95
CA PRO A 109 -9.94 -2.09 3.18
C PRO A 109 -10.16 -0.66 3.66
N VAL A 110 -11.36 -0.39 4.20
CA VAL A 110 -11.75 0.92 4.74
C VAL A 110 -12.30 0.73 6.14
N THR A 111 -11.67 1.38 7.10
CA THR A 111 -12.01 1.34 8.53
C THR A 111 -12.69 2.63 8.98
N MET A 112 -12.98 2.73 10.28
CA MET A 112 -13.55 3.94 10.91
C MET A 112 -12.55 5.09 11.07
N LEU A 113 -11.24 4.86 10.79
CA LEU A 113 -10.21 5.89 10.95
C LEU A 113 -10.34 6.94 9.84
N GLU A 114 -10.26 8.21 10.20
CA GLU A 114 -10.42 9.32 9.25
C GLU A 114 -9.32 9.35 8.20
N GLU A 115 -8.14 8.87 8.55
CA GLU A 115 -6.97 8.74 7.69
C GLU A 115 -7.19 7.84 6.47
N GLU A 116 -8.20 6.97 6.50
CA GLU A 116 -8.54 6.10 5.37
C GLU A 116 -8.85 6.88 4.09
N VAL A 117 -9.33 8.10 4.22
CA VAL A 117 -9.68 8.95 3.06
C VAL A 117 -8.45 9.37 2.25
N TYR A 118 -7.26 9.46 2.87
CA TYR A 118 -6.06 9.92 2.18
C TYR A 118 -5.56 8.98 1.09
N LYS A 119 -5.87 7.69 1.18
CA LYS A 119 -5.52 6.76 0.10
C LYS A 119 -6.31 6.97 -1.20
N SER A 120 -7.37 7.81 -1.19
CA SER A 120 -8.17 8.09 -2.40
C SER A 120 -7.33 8.69 -3.53
N GLU A 121 -6.35 9.55 -3.23
CA GLU A 121 -5.45 10.10 -4.24
C GLU A 121 -4.60 9.02 -4.90
N ILE A 122 -3.97 8.16 -4.10
CA ILE A 122 -3.14 7.05 -4.61
C ILE A 122 -3.97 6.05 -5.40
N LEU A 123 -5.16 5.69 -4.90
CA LEU A 123 -6.10 4.84 -5.62
C LEU A 123 -6.50 5.45 -6.96
N GLY A 124 -6.77 6.76 -6.97
CA GLY A 124 -7.09 7.50 -8.20
C GLY A 124 -5.94 7.51 -9.20
N HIS A 125 -4.72 7.75 -8.74
CA HIS A 125 -3.53 7.69 -9.60
C HIS A 125 -3.32 6.29 -10.18
N LEU A 126 -3.33 5.25 -9.33
CA LEU A 126 -3.17 3.87 -9.80
C LEU A 126 -4.23 3.51 -10.85
N SER A 127 -5.52 3.75 -10.55
CA SER A 127 -6.61 3.44 -11.48
C SER A 127 -6.48 4.20 -12.80
N ARG A 128 -6.14 5.49 -12.78
CA ARG A 128 -5.98 6.31 -13.98
C ARG A 128 -4.88 5.79 -14.89
N TYR A 129 -3.73 5.40 -14.34
CA TYR A 129 -2.60 4.96 -15.15
C TYR A 129 -2.69 3.50 -15.60
N THR A 130 -3.36 2.64 -14.83
CA THR A 130 -3.43 1.21 -15.11
C THR A 130 -4.78 0.75 -15.66
N GLY A 131 -5.83 1.54 -15.48
CA GLY A 131 -7.22 1.15 -15.79
C GLY A 131 -7.83 0.23 -14.71
N ALA A 132 -7.17 0.06 -13.57
CA ALA A 132 -7.62 -0.85 -12.52
C ALA A 132 -8.97 -0.44 -11.92
N GLN A 133 -9.85 -1.41 -11.73
CA GLN A 133 -11.06 -1.27 -10.93
C GLN A 133 -10.70 -1.27 -9.44
N ILE A 134 -11.35 -0.43 -8.65
CA ILE A 134 -11.12 -0.32 -7.22
C ILE A 134 -12.28 -0.98 -6.47
N THR A 135 -11.98 -1.93 -5.58
CA THR A 135 -12.92 -2.50 -4.63
C THR A 135 -12.58 -2.02 -3.22
N LEU A 136 -13.48 -1.23 -2.63
CA LEU A 136 -13.40 -0.82 -1.23
C LEU A 136 -14.02 -1.89 -0.35
N LEU A 137 -13.26 -2.53 0.52
CA LEU A 137 -13.74 -3.48 1.51
C LEU A 137 -14.13 -2.72 2.79
N GLN A 138 -15.39 -2.29 2.87
CA GLN A 138 -15.90 -1.48 3.97
C GLN A 138 -16.10 -2.33 5.22
N ALA A 139 -15.45 -1.96 6.33
CA ALA A 139 -15.62 -2.61 7.62
C ALA A 139 -17.07 -2.48 8.16
N LYS A 140 -17.50 -3.50 8.89
CA LYS A 140 -18.85 -3.57 9.49
C LYS A 140 -18.85 -2.96 10.88
N ASP A 141 -19.00 -1.65 10.98
CA ASP A 141 -19.05 -0.94 12.26
C ASP A 141 -20.47 -0.57 12.66
N TYR A 142 -20.73 -0.50 13.98
CA TYR A 142 -21.99 -0.02 14.52
C TYR A 142 -22.20 1.49 14.32
N GLY A 143 -21.10 2.27 14.24
CA GLY A 143 -21.15 3.70 13.97
C GLY A 143 -20.74 3.98 12.54
N GLN A 144 -21.53 4.47 11.69
CA GLN A 144 -21.41 4.70 10.24
C GLN A 144 -20.09 5.32 9.73
N ARG A 145 -19.01 5.35 10.55
CA ARG A 145 -17.74 6.00 10.20
C ARG A 145 -17.04 5.31 9.03
N ALA A 146 -16.90 3.98 9.03
CA ALA A 146 -16.31 3.25 7.90
C ALA A 146 -17.14 3.44 6.62
N GLN A 147 -18.49 3.45 6.75
CA GLN A 147 -19.39 3.76 5.64
C GLN A 147 -19.17 5.18 5.11
N HIS A 148 -19.03 6.16 6.00
CA HIS A 148 -18.78 7.55 5.64
C HIS A 148 -17.43 7.70 4.90
N ASN A 149 -16.37 7.08 5.41
CA ASN A 149 -15.05 7.09 4.78
C ASN A 149 -15.10 6.43 3.39
N ALA A 150 -15.70 5.24 3.27
CA ALA A 150 -15.88 4.58 1.99
C ALA A 150 -16.68 5.44 1.00
N GLY A 151 -17.73 6.12 1.49
CA GLY A 151 -18.52 7.09 0.73
C GLY A 151 -17.68 8.26 0.21
N LYS A 152 -16.83 8.85 1.06
CA LYS A 152 -15.92 9.94 0.67
C LYS A 152 -14.94 9.48 -0.43
N ILE A 153 -14.28 8.32 -0.23
CA ILE A 153 -13.35 7.76 -1.22
C ILE A 153 -14.09 7.51 -2.54
N ARG A 154 -15.27 6.88 -2.49
CA ARG A 154 -16.09 6.65 -3.70
C ARG A 154 -16.44 7.94 -4.42
N THR A 155 -16.88 8.96 -3.69
CA THR A 155 -17.24 10.26 -4.27
C THR A 155 -16.03 10.91 -4.96
N PHE A 156 -14.86 10.90 -4.29
CA PHE A 156 -13.62 11.42 -4.87
C PHE A 156 -13.24 10.71 -6.17
N LEU A 157 -13.31 9.38 -6.21
CA LEU A 157 -12.97 8.58 -7.38
C LEU A 157 -14.02 8.74 -8.50
N ALA A 158 -15.30 8.80 -8.14
CA ALA A 158 -16.39 9.00 -9.10
C ALA A 158 -16.34 10.36 -9.80
N HIS A 159 -15.90 11.42 -9.12
CA HIS A 159 -15.66 12.73 -9.73
C HIS A 159 -14.55 12.70 -10.79
N GLN A 160 -13.69 11.67 -10.77
CA GLN A 160 -12.64 11.43 -11.75
C GLN A 160 -13.04 10.37 -12.79
N GLU A 161 -14.30 9.94 -12.78
CA GLU A 161 -14.86 8.90 -13.67
C GLU A 161 -14.14 7.54 -13.55
N LEU A 162 -13.57 7.27 -12.36
CA LEU A 162 -12.84 6.03 -12.10
C LEU A 162 -13.77 4.93 -11.57
N PRO A 163 -13.59 3.67 -11.99
CA PRO A 163 -14.44 2.56 -11.57
C PRO A 163 -14.17 2.18 -10.11
N VAL A 164 -15.20 2.26 -9.27
CA VAL A 164 -15.12 1.91 -7.84
C VAL A 164 -16.35 1.16 -7.37
N GLU A 165 -16.13 0.07 -6.64
CA GLU A 165 -17.15 -0.74 -6.00
C GLU A 165 -16.95 -0.77 -4.48
N ILE A 166 -18.05 -0.85 -3.71
CA ILE A 166 -18.02 -1.05 -2.26
C ILE A 166 -18.56 -2.43 -1.93
N VAL A 167 -17.73 -3.24 -1.26
CA VAL A 167 -18.10 -4.55 -0.75
C VAL A 167 -18.07 -4.51 0.78
N MET A 168 -19.13 -5.02 1.42
CA MET A 168 -19.18 -5.10 2.88
C MET A 168 -18.28 -6.21 3.40
N ALA A 169 -17.46 -5.89 4.38
CA ALA A 169 -16.74 -6.87 5.18
C ALA A 169 -17.68 -7.58 6.17
N LYS A 170 -17.28 -8.78 6.58
CA LYS A 170 -17.93 -9.50 7.69
C LYS A 170 -17.42 -9.01 9.05
N LYS A 171 -16.23 -8.41 9.06
CA LYS A 171 -15.52 -7.95 10.26
C LYS A 171 -15.61 -6.44 10.43
N ASP A 172 -15.43 -6.00 11.67
CA ASP A 172 -15.34 -4.59 12.06
C ASP A 172 -13.98 -3.96 11.70
N SER A 173 -13.84 -2.66 11.96
CA SER A 173 -12.63 -1.89 11.68
C SER A 173 -11.37 -2.42 12.38
N LEU A 174 -11.49 -3.02 13.56
CA LEU A 174 -10.35 -3.57 14.29
C LEU A 174 -9.86 -4.91 13.70
N SER A 175 -10.71 -5.56 12.92
CA SER A 175 -10.50 -6.93 12.47
C SER A 175 -10.55 -7.11 10.94
N VAL A 176 -10.96 -6.10 10.17
CA VAL A 176 -11.14 -6.19 8.71
C VAL A 176 -9.86 -6.64 7.99
N TYR A 177 -8.69 -6.24 8.48
CA TYR A 177 -7.40 -6.67 7.91
C TYR A 177 -7.19 -8.19 7.97
N LYS A 178 -7.78 -8.86 8.98
CA LYS A 178 -7.75 -10.34 9.08
C LYS A 178 -8.66 -11.02 8.06
N GLU A 179 -9.59 -10.29 7.45
CA GLU A 179 -10.45 -10.79 6.38
C GLU A 179 -9.79 -10.68 5.00
N VAL A 180 -8.86 -9.72 4.82
CA VAL A 180 -8.22 -9.43 3.52
C VAL A 180 -7.65 -10.68 2.83
N PRO A 181 -6.89 -11.60 3.49
CA PRO A 181 -6.36 -12.79 2.82
C PRO A 181 -7.45 -13.73 2.27
N SER A 182 -8.60 -13.83 2.93
CA SER A 182 -9.72 -14.61 2.39
C SER A 182 -10.38 -13.90 1.20
N ARG A 183 -10.53 -12.59 1.27
CA ARG A 183 -11.09 -11.78 0.17
C ARG A 183 -10.21 -11.77 -1.07
N MET A 184 -8.90 -11.88 -0.92
CA MET A 184 -8.00 -12.03 -2.08
C MET A 184 -8.33 -13.28 -2.93
N ARG A 185 -8.85 -14.34 -2.31
CA ARG A 185 -9.27 -15.55 -3.05
C ARG A 185 -10.59 -15.35 -3.79
N ASP A 186 -11.51 -14.61 -3.18
CA ASP A 186 -12.85 -14.39 -3.72
C ASP A 186 -12.86 -13.29 -4.80
N LEU A 187 -12.14 -12.20 -4.55
CA LEU A 187 -12.11 -11.00 -5.39
C LEU A 187 -10.93 -10.96 -6.36
N THR A 188 -9.96 -11.87 -6.21
CA THR A 188 -8.77 -11.98 -7.06
C THR A 188 -8.06 -10.67 -7.42
N PRO A 189 -7.77 -9.78 -6.43
CA PRO A 189 -7.11 -8.52 -6.74
C PRO A 189 -5.66 -8.76 -7.18
N ASP A 190 -5.12 -7.79 -7.90
CA ASP A 190 -3.71 -7.75 -8.30
C ASP A 190 -2.84 -6.99 -7.29
N MET A 191 -3.46 -6.16 -6.45
CA MET A 191 -2.81 -5.40 -5.39
C MET A 191 -3.77 -5.14 -4.23
N VAL A 192 -3.23 -5.07 -3.01
CA VAL A 192 -3.93 -4.55 -1.83
C VAL A 192 -3.34 -3.19 -1.46
N VAL A 193 -4.20 -2.20 -1.16
CA VAL A 193 -3.78 -0.87 -0.70
C VAL A 193 -4.32 -0.63 0.71
N LEU A 194 -3.41 -0.46 1.66
CA LEU A 194 -3.70 -0.22 3.08
C LEU A 194 -3.32 1.19 3.48
N THR A 195 -3.96 1.71 4.52
CA THR A 195 -3.45 2.87 5.25
C THR A 195 -2.43 2.39 6.29
N ALA A 196 -1.25 2.97 6.31
CA ALA A 196 -0.22 2.62 7.28
C ALA A 196 -0.56 3.18 8.68
N SER A 197 -0.28 2.40 9.72
CA SER A 197 -0.44 2.85 11.10
C SER A 197 0.66 3.85 11.47
N ARG A 198 0.30 5.01 12.01
CA ARG A 198 1.26 6.02 12.48
C ARG A 198 1.91 5.63 13.79
N GLU A 199 1.11 5.08 14.70
CA GLU A 199 1.52 4.69 16.04
C GLU A 199 1.09 3.26 16.28
N TYR A 200 1.97 2.48 16.90
CA TYR A 200 1.59 1.16 17.37
C TYR A 200 0.96 1.28 18.75
N GLY A 201 -0.27 0.82 18.87
CA GLY A 201 -0.95 0.70 20.14
C GLY A 201 -0.39 -0.45 21.00
N LEU A 202 -0.89 -0.56 22.26
CA LEU A 202 -0.51 -1.68 23.14
C LEU A 202 -0.84 -3.05 22.53
N ASP A 203 -1.91 -3.13 21.75
CA ASP A 203 -2.32 -4.35 21.04
C ASP A 203 -1.30 -4.75 19.96
N ASP A 204 -0.68 -3.77 19.30
CA ASP A 204 0.35 -4.01 18.28
C ASP A 204 1.67 -4.53 18.90
N LEU A 205 1.92 -4.21 20.17
CA LEU A 205 3.08 -4.73 20.91
C LEU A 205 3.00 -6.26 21.07
N PHE A 206 1.80 -6.80 21.27
CA PHE A 206 1.57 -8.24 21.48
C PHE A 206 1.32 -8.98 20.17
N PHE A 207 0.48 -8.43 19.28
CA PHE A 207 0.04 -9.08 18.04
C PHE A 207 0.77 -8.57 16.80
N GLY A 208 1.40 -7.41 16.90
CA GLY A 208 2.02 -6.66 15.81
C GLY A 208 1.00 -5.92 14.93
N PRO A 209 1.46 -4.97 14.13
CA PRO A 209 0.59 -4.12 13.34
C PRO A 209 -0.23 -4.93 12.33
N ALA A 210 -1.46 -4.48 12.08
CA ALA A 210 -2.41 -5.11 11.18
C ALA A 210 -1.84 -5.27 9.75
N GLU A 211 -1.05 -4.30 9.29
CA GLU A 211 -0.36 -4.30 8.00
C GLU A 211 0.58 -5.49 7.87
N ARG A 212 1.36 -5.79 8.94
CA ARG A 212 2.27 -6.94 8.94
C ARG A 212 1.51 -8.25 8.73
N TYR A 213 0.34 -8.39 9.34
CA TYR A 213 -0.48 -9.57 9.13
C TYR A 213 -0.89 -9.71 7.66
N VAL A 214 -1.34 -8.63 7.02
CA VAL A 214 -1.73 -8.67 5.60
C VAL A 214 -0.53 -9.00 4.72
N ILE A 215 0.63 -8.36 4.92
CA ILE A 215 1.84 -8.60 4.12
C ILE A 215 2.27 -10.08 4.22
N LEU A 216 2.30 -10.65 5.43
CA LEU A 216 2.69 -12.05 5.66
C LEU A 216 1.75 -13.08 5.04
N HIS A 217 0.49 -12.73 4.80
CA HIS A 217 -0.53 -13.63 4.27
C HIS A 217 -0.99 -13.24 2.86
N SER A 218 -0.37 -12.23 2.27
CA SER A 218 -0.69 -11.79 0.92
C SER A 218 -0.03 -12.66 -0.14
N ILE A 219 -0.77 -12.88 -1.21
CA ILE A 219 -0.29 -13.52 -2.45
C ILE A 219 -0.09 -12.52 -3.59
N VAL A 220 -0.38 -11.24 -3.34
CA VAL A 220 -0.26 -10.11 -4.27
C VAL A 220 0.49 -8.96 -3.58
N PRO A 221 1.06 -8.01 -4.33
CA PRO A 221 1.70 -6.81 -3.79
C PRO A 221 0.82 -6.08 -2.78
N VAL A 222 1.43 -5.59 -1.69
CA VAL A 222 0.74 -4.82 -0.65
C VAL A 222 1.34 -3.43 -0.57
N MET A 223 0.56 -2.43 -0.97
CA MET A 223 0.94 -1.02 -0.84
C MET A 223 0.44 -0.46 0.49
N LEU A 224 1.29 0.31 1.14
CA LEU A 224 0.94 1.11 2.31
C LEU A 224 1.01 2.59 1.97
N VAL A 225 -0.04 3.30 2.32
CA VAL A 225 -0.16 4.75 2.16
C VAL A 225 -0.07 5.38 3.53
N ASN A 226 0.99 6.15 3.77
CA ASN A 226 1.11 6.88 5.03
C ASN A 226 0.14 8.07 5.04
N PRO A 227 -0.61 8.25 6.13
CA PRO A 227 -1.52 9.40 6.25
C PRO A 227 -0.74 10.71 6.24
N ARG A 228 -1.18 11.65 5.40
CA ARG A 228 -0.55 12.97 5.27
C ARG A 228 -1.13 13.92 6.33
N GLY A 229 -0.40 14.11 7.44
CA GLY A 229 -0.83 14.97 8.53
C GLY A 229 -0.77 16.47 8.26
N ASP A 230 -0.07 16.86 7.19
CA ASP A 230 0.09 18.26 6.77
C ASP A 230 -1.12 18.82 6.02
N LEU A 231 -2.04 17.97 5.56
CA LEU A 231 -3.28 18.41 4.93
C LEU A 231 -4.39 18.76 5.95
N PHE A 232 -4.20 18.43 7.23
CA PHE A 232 -5.18 18.72 8.28
C PHE A 232 -5.09 20.15 8.84
N SER A 233 -3.98 20.85 8.67
CA SER A 233 -3.77 22.19 9.25
C SER A 233 -4.33 23.35 8.42
N LEU A 234 -5.03 23.06 7.32
CA LEU A 234 -5.58 24.09 6.42
C LEU A 234 -7.11 24.22 6.48
N CYS A 235 -7.76 23.55 7.44
CA CYS A 235 -9.22 23.55 7.59
C CYS A 235 -9.66 24.00 9.00
N ASP A 236 -8.97 24.97 9.60
CA ASP A 236 -9.48 25.73 10.75
C ASP A 236 -10.05 27.08 10.30
#